data_a76be4c289020e3f6c1874144a3a4d98
#
_entry.id   a76be4c289020e3f6c1874144a3a4d98
#
_cell.length_a   1.000
_cell.length_b   1.000
_cell.length_c   1.000
_cell.angle_alpha   90.00
_cell.angle_beta   90.00
_cell.angle_gamma   90.00
#
_symmetry.space_group_name_H-M   'P 1'
#
loop_
_entity.id
_entity.type
_entity.pdbx_description
1 polymer ?
#
loop_
_entity_poly.entity_id
_entity_poly.type
_entity_poly.pdbx_seq_one_letter_code
_entity_poly.pdbx_strand_id
1 'polypeptide(L)'
;MNKLIICLCLCSFIYAIDMNAAVSHLKSHAKSSTTGWCAAYVADALEAGGFRFQRQGSAYQYRTNGILVGIGYKEIPRPSSFQKGDITVTEGNGAHPHGHMAMWSGTNWISDFVQNSEFVYRVSQPPVHYFRYGGSSSSSSGDNNHNTGGNCQGKSIAQVAREVLAGKWGNGDDRRNRLINAGCNYNAVQNEVNRLLS
;
A
#
# COMPACT_ATOMS: atom_id res chain seq x y z
N MET A 1 -40.14 34.46 -10.23
CA MET A 1 -39.27 33.47 -10.92
C MET A 1 -38.33 32.87 -9.87
N ASN A 2 -38.69 31.72 -9.29
CA ASN A 2 -37.88 31.05 -8.26
C ASN A 2 -36.84 30.20 -8.94
N LYS A 3 -35.55 30.53 -8.74
CA LYS A 3 -34.42 29.66 -9.13
C LYS A 3 -34.27 28.53 -8.10
N LEU A 4 -34.65 27.33 -8.50
CA LEU A 4 -34.40 26.13 -7.73
C LEU A 4 -32.89 25.81 -7.79
N ILE A 5 -32.18 26.04 -6.70
CA ILE A 5 -30.78 25.63 -6.54
C ILE A 5 -30.78 24.15 -6.20
N ILE A 6 -30.49 23.30 -7.19
CA ILE A 6 -30.25 21.87 -6.96
C ILE A 6 -28.85 21.76 -6.39
N CYS A 7 -28.78 21.56 -5.06
CA CYS A 7 -27.54 21.23 -4.37
C CYS A 7 -27.23 19.76 -4.71
N LEU A 8 -26.35 19.52 -5.70
CA LEU A 8 -25.78 18.19 -5.92
C LEU A 8 -24.85 17.88 -4.76
N CYS A 9 -25.37 17.14 -3.80
CA CYS A 9 -24.55 16.55 -2.73
C CYS A 9 -23.68 15.47 -3.38
N LEU A 10 -22.45 15.80 -3.76
CA LEU A 10 -21.42 14.84 -4.14
C LEU A 10 -21.07 14.03 -2.89
N CYS A 11 -21.78 12.94 -2.70
CA CYS A 11 -21.44 11.95 -1.69
C CYS A 11 -20.15 11.27 -2.13
N SER A 12 -19.01 11.79 -1.67
CA SER A 12 -17.71 11.13 -1.83
C SER A 12 -17.77 9.83 -1.01
N PHE A 13 -18.03 8.72 -1.67
CA PHE A 13 -17.89 7.40 -1.05
C PHE A 13 -16.42 7.20 -0.70
N ILE A 14 -16.09 7.44 0.56
CA ILE A 14 -14.80 7.00 1.12
C ILE A 14 -14.91 5.47 1.19
N TYR A 15 -14.35 4.79 0.21
CA TYR A 15 -14.23 3.33 0.26
C TYR A 15 -13.28 2.99 1.42
N ALA A 16 -13.84 2.42 2.47
CA ALA A 16 -13.02 1.87 3.55
C ALA A 16 -12.18 0.72 3.01
N ILE A 17 -10.91 0.64 3.42
CA ILE A 17 -10.05 -0.47 3.07
C ILE A 17 -10.55 -1.73 3.79
N ASP A 18 -10.85 -2.77 3.01
CA ASP A 18 -11.27 -4.07 3.48
C ASP A 18 -10.19 -5.12 3.20
N MET A 19 -9.37 -5.41 4.21
CA MET A 19 -8.32 -6.42 4.11
C MET A 19 -8.89 -7.85 3.98
N ASN A 20 -10.11 -8.10 4.48
CA ASN A 20 -10.76 -9.40 4.31
C ASN A 20 -11.16 -9.61 2.85
N ALA A 21 -11.70 -8.58 2.20
CA ALA A 21 -12.00 -8.63 0.77
C ALA A 21 -10.73 -8.85 -0.06
N ALA A 22 -9.64 -8.15 0.24
CA ALA A 22 -8.35 -8.34 -0.42
C ALA A 22 -7.87 -9.80 -0.31
N VAL A 23 -7.81 -10.32 0.91
CA VAL A 23 -7.35 -11.70 1.15
C VAL A 23 -8.29 -12.74 0.55
N SER A 24 -9.60 -12.52 0.60
CA SER A 24 -10.59 -13.44 0.01
C SER A 24 -10.44 -13.50 -1.51
N HIS A 25 -10.24 -12.34 -2.15
CA HIS A 25 -9.97 -12.27 -3.58
C HIS A 25 -8.71 -13.08 -3.94
N LEU A 26 -7.61 -12.86 -3.22
CA LEU A 26 -6.35 -13.56 -3.49
C LEU A 26 -6.48 -15.07 -3.32
N LYS A 27 -7.15 -15.52 -2.24
CA LYS A 27 -7.41 -16.95 -1.99
C LYS A 27 -8.20 -17.60 -3.12
N SER A 28 -9.25 -16.95 -3.60
CA SER A 28 -10.14 -17.53 -4.63
C SER A 28 -9.51 -17.56 -6.02
N HIS A 29 -8.47 -16.76 -6.28
CA HIS A 29 -7.81 -16.67 -7.58
C HIS A 29 -6.46 -17.40 -7.63
N ALA A 30 -5.91 -17.81 -6.48
CA ALA A 30 -4.65 -18.54 -6.42
C ALA A 30 -4.71 -19.83 -7.25
N LYS A 31 -3.62 -20.10 -7.97
CA LYS A 31 -3.47 -21.27 -8.83
C LYS A 31 -2.80 -22.41 -8.05
N SER A 32 -2.81 -23.60 -8.64
CA SER A 32 -2.12 -24.77 -8.10
C SER A 32 -0.60 -24.67 -8.18
N SER A 33 -0.08 -23.82 -9.06
CA SER A 33 1.35 -23.56 -9.24
C SER A 33 1.58 -22.14 -9.72
N THR A 34 2.83 -21.69 -9.67
CA THR A 34 3.20 -20.34 -10.13
C THR A 34 2.88 -20.12 -11.60
N THR A 35 2.40 -18.94 -11.91
CA THR A 35 2.15 -18.45 -13.28
C THR A 35 3.17 -17.40 -13.72
N GLY A 36 4.04 -16.95 -12.79
CA GLY A 36 4.97 -15.83 -13.00
C GLY A 36 4.35 -14.44 -12.82
N TRP A 37 3.09 -14.34 -12.39
CA TRP A 37 2.35 -13.07 -12.24
C TRP A 37 2.09 -12.70 -10.77
N CYS A 38 2.98 -13.10 -9.86
CA CYS A 38 2.82 -12.89 -8.42
C CYS A 38 2.40 -11.45 -8.04
N ALA A 39 3.06 -10.45 -8.61
CA ALA A 39 2.76 -9.05 -8.33
C ALA A 39 1.37 -8.62 -8.84
N ALA A 40 0.95 -9.12 -9.99
CA ALA A 40 -0.38 -8.82 -10.54
C ALA A 40 -1.49 -9.39 -9.64
N TYR A 41 -1.36 -10.63 -9.18
CA TYR A 41 -2.34 -11.25 -8.29
C TYR A 41 -2.49 -10.53 -6.95
N VAL A 42 -1.36 -10.12 -6.35
CA VAL A 42 -1.41 -9.33 -5.10
C VAL A 42 -1.96 -7.93 -5.36
N ALA A 43 -1.67 -7.33 -6.52
CA ALA A 43 -2.25 -6.05 -6.91
C ALA A 43 -3.78 -6.14 -7.10
N ASP A 44 -4.27 -7.18 -7.79
CA ASP A 44 -5.72 -7.45 -7.94
C ASP A 44 -6.39 -7.58 -6.57
N ALA A 45 -5.75 -8.29 -5.65
CA ALA A 45 -6.24 -8.45 -4.29
C ALA A 45 -6.31 -7.11 -3.54
N LEU A 46 -5.27 -6.31 -3.61
CA LEU A 46 -5.25 -4.98 -2.99
C LEU A 46 -6.36 -4.08 -3.55
N GLU A 47 -6.55 -4.08 -4.88
CA GLU A 47 -7.63 -3.32 -5.51
C GLU A 47 -9.02 -3.81 -5.11
N ALA A 48 -9.21 -5.13 -4.99
CA ALA A 48 -10.44 -5.73 -4.46
C ALA A 48 -10.72 -5.30 -3.01
N GLY A 49 -9.65 -5.09 -2.22
CA GLY A 49 -9.71 -4.52 -0.87
C GLY A 49 -9.92 -3.01 -0.82
N GLY A 50 -10.11 -2.34 -1.96
CA GLY A 50 -10.37 -0.91 -2.02
C GLY A 50 -9.14 -0.02 -2.18
N PHE A 51 -7.94 -0.58 -2.23
CA PHE A 51 -6.72 0.20 -2.49
C PHE A 51 -6.71 0.76 -3.91
N ARG A 52 -6.09 1.93 -4.09
CA ARG A 52 -5.92 2.58 -5.40
C ARG A 52 -4.46 3.02 -5.55
N PHE A 53 -3.80 2.56 -6.60
CA PHE A 53 -2.38 2.84 -6.87
C PHE A 53 -2.06 2.60 -8.34
N GLN A 54 -0.89 3.04 -8.77
CA GLN A 54 -0.37 2.72 -10.09
C GLN A 54 0.32 1.34 -10.05
N ARG A 55 -0.15 0.41 -10.86
CA ARG A 55 0.45 -0.93 -10.98
C ARG A 55 1.87 -0.86 -11.50
N GLN A 56 2.68 -1.81 -11.06
CA GLN A 56 4.08 -1.94 -11.47
C GLN A 56 4.28 -3.23 -12.26
N GLY A 57 5.27 -3.21 -13.16
CA GLY A 57 5.61 -4.38 -13.98
C GLY A 57 6.41 -5.45 -13.24
N SER A 58 7.03 -5.13 -12.10
CA SER A 58 7.85 -6.04 -11.31
C SER A 58 7.52 -5.96 -9.83
N ALA A 59 7.64 -7.08 -9.12
CA ALA A 59 7.33 -7.17 -7.70
C ALA A 59 8.18 -6.20 -6.86
N TYR A 60 9.50 -6.15 -7.09
CA TYR A 60 10.40 -5.27 -6.35
C TYR A 60 10.04 -3.79 -6.49
N GLN A 61 9.41 -3.38 -7.60
CA GLN A 61 9.04 -2.00 -7.85
C GLN A 61 7.92 -1.51 -6.90
N TYR A 62 7.11 -2.40 -6.35
CA TYR A 62 6.12 -2.04 -5.32
C TYR A 62 6.77 -1.50 -4.05
N ARG A 63 8.00 -1.96 -3.75
CA ARG A 63 8.85 -1.41 -2.69
C ARG A 63 9.62 -0.19 -3.18
N THR A 64 10.47 -0.34 -4.20
CA THR A 64 11.43 0.69 -4.61
C THR A 64 10.77 1.97 -5.12
N ASN A 65 9.59 1.87 -5.72
CA ASN A 65 8.78 3.02 -6.15
C ASN A 65 7.85 3.53 -5.04
N GLY A 66 7.95 3.00 -3.81
CA GLY A 66 7.16 3.46 -2.67
C GLY A 66 5.65 3.20 -2.80
N ILE A 67 5.22 2.28 -3.68
CA ILE A 67 3.79 2.01 -3.92
C ILE A 67 3.11 1.52 -2.65
N LEU A 68 3.68 0.50 -1.97
CA LEU A 68 3.12 -0.04 -0.73
C LEU A 68 3.05 1.03 0.37
N VAL A 69 4.13 1.81 0.53
CA VAL A 69 4.14 2.92 1.50
C VAL A 69 3.09 3.97 1.15
N GLY A 70 2.96 4.29 -0.15
CA GLY A 70 1.98 5.25 -0.65
C GLY A 70 0.52 4.87 -0.38
N ILE A 71 0.21 3.59 -0.21
CA ILE A 71 -1.14 3.10 0.11
C ILE A 71 -1.31 2.73 1.60
N GLY A 72 -0.38 3.14 2.46
CA GLY A 72 -0.51 3.03 3.91
C GLY A 72 0.15 1.82 4.54
N TYR A 73 0.95 1.05 3.80
CA TYR A 73 1.82 0.04 4.38
C TYR A 73 3.09 0.68 4.95
N LYS A 74 3.63 0.06 5.99
CA LYS A 74 4.94 0.40 6.56
C LYS A 74 5.88 -0.78 6.34
N GLU A 75 7.09 -0.50 5.88
CA GLU A 75 8.16 -1.50 5.90
C GLU A 75 8.56 -1.74 7.35
N ILE A 76 8.62 -3.01 7.76
CA ILE A 76 8.92 -3.44 9.12
C ILE A 76 10.02 -4.50 9.11
N PRO A 77 10.79 -4.68 10.19
CA PRO A 77 11.62 -5.86 10.36
C PRO A 77 10.77 -7.13 10.26
N ARG A 78 11.40 -8.27 9.93
CA ARG A 78 10.68 -9.55 9.93
C ARG A 78 9.97 -9.75 11.27
N PRO A 79 8.63 -9.81 11.30
CA PRO A 79 7.89 -9.92 12.55
C PRO A 79 7.99 -11.33 13.14
N SER A 80 7.81 -11.45 14.45
CA SER A 80 7.70 -12.77 15.12
C SER A 80 6.40 -13.50 14.78
N SER A 81 5.37 -12.74 14.38
CA SER A 81 4.09 -13.29 13.89
C SER A 81 3.54 -12.41 12.76
N PHE A 82 3.03 -13.06 11.72
CA PHE A 82 2.41 -12.40 10.58
C PHE A 82 0.95 -12.06 10.88
N GLN A 83 0.50 -10.93 10.37
CA GLN A 83 -0.90 -10.49 10.42
C GLN A 83 -1.53 -10.60 9.03
N LYS A 84 -2.83 -10.92 8.99
CA LYS A 84 -3.57 -10.96 7.72
C LYS A 84 -3.38 -9.66 6.94
N GLY A 85 -2.97 -9.78 5.69
CA GLY A 85 -2.65 -8.65 4.83
C GLY A 85 -1.20 -8.18 4.90
N ASP A 86 -0.33 -8.76 5.75
CA ASP A 86 1.11 -8.51 5.64
C ASP A 86 1.59 -8.91 4.23
N ILE A 87 2.47 -8.12 3.66
CA ILE A 87 3.03 -8.34 2.33
C ILE A 87 4.54 -8.56 2.44
N THR A 88 5.06 -9.52 1.67
CA THR A 88 6.48 -9.62 1.40
C THR A 88 6.78 -9.15 0.00
N VAL A 89 7.91 -8.45 -0.14
CA VAL A 89 8.55 -8.14 -1.43
C VAL A 89 9.95 -8.71 -1.39
N THR A 90 10.22 -9.69 -2.23
CA THR A 90 11.55 -10.27 -2.43
C THR A 90 12.23 -9.54 -3.58
N GLU A 91 13.48 -9.16 -3.41
CA GLU A 91 14.27 -8.54 -4.46
C GLU A 91 14.49 -9.48 -5.65
N GLY A 92 14.82 -8.91 -6.79
CA GLY A 92 15.22 -9.69 -7.97
C GLY A 92 16.63 -10.23 -7.85
N ASN A 93 16.91 -11.29 -8.60
CA ASN A 93 18.25 -11.82 -8.84
C ASN A 93 18.44 -12.18 -10.32
N GLY A 94 19.60 -12.70 -10.68
CA GLY A 94 19.88 -13.03 -12.08
C GLY A 94 18.93 -14.05 -12.72
N ALA A 95 18.38 -14.99 -11.94
CA ALA A 95 17.41 -15.99 -12.40
C ALA A 95 15.95 -15.48 -12.34
N HIS A 96 15.67 -14.54 -11.43
CA HIS A 96 14.33 -14.00 -11.17
C HIS A 96 14.37 -12.47 -11.10
N PRO A 97 14.60 -11.77 -12.23
CA PRO A 97 14.88 -10.32 -12.24
C PRO A 97 13.73 -9.46 -11.74
N HIS A 98 12.49 -9.96 -11.77
CA HIS A 98 11.31 -9.22 -11.33
C HIS A 98 11.03 -9.32 -9.82
N GLY A 99 11.82 -10.14 -9.09
CA GLY A 99 11.55 -10.42 -7.70
C GLY A 99 10.24 -11.18 -7.47
N HIS A 100 9.73 -11.15 -6.25
CA HIS A 100 8.50 -11.83 -5.88
C HIS A 100 7.68 -11.00 -4.89
N MET A 101 6.35 -11.10 -4.95
CA MET A 101 5.44 -10.48 -3.99
C MET A 101 4.38 -11.48 -3.54
N ALA A 102 4.14 -11.54 -2.22
CA ALA A 102 3.11 -12.39 -1.63
C ALA A 102 2.42 -11.67 -0.47
N MET A 103 1.18 -12.08 -0.17
CA MET A 103 0.40 -11.57 0.95
C MET A 103 0.08 -12.70 1.93
N TRP A 104 0.17 -12.42 3.22
CA TRP A 104 -0.23 -13.35 4.28
C TRP A 104 -1.75 -13.39 4.42
N SER A 105 -2.31 -14.56 4.27
CA SER A 105 -3.76 -14.78 4.30
C SER A 105 -4.36 -14.96 5.70
N GLY A 106 -3.49 -15.00 6.72
CA GLY A 106 -3.82 -15.44 8.08
C GLY A 106 -3.39 -16.89 8.37
N THR A 107 -3.12 -17.68 7.32
CA THR A 107 -2.69 -19.08 7.43
C THR A 107 -1.52 -19.43 6.51
N ASN A 108 -1.49 -18.87 5.31
CA ASN A 108 -0.49 -19.14 4.28
C ASN A 108 -0.06 -17.86 3.58
N TRP A 109 1.15 -17.85 3.04
CA TRP A 109 1.57 -16.88 2.05
C TRP A 109 0.91 -17.22 0.71
N ILE A 110 0.37 -16.22 0.03
CA ILE A 110 -0.30 -16.38 -1.26
C ILE A 110 0.19 -15.30 -2.20
N SER A 111 0.55 -15.72 -3.41
CA SER A 111 0.81 -14.86 -4.56
C SER A 111 -0.16 -15.23 -5.68
N ASP A 112 0.34 -15.60 -6.86
CA ASP A 112 -0.41 -16.31 -7.90
C ASP A 112 -0.67 -17.79 -7.54
N PHE A 113 -0.04 -18.30 -6.46
CA PHE A 113 -0.27 -19.62 -5.90
C PHE A 113 -0.09 -19.63 -4.37
N VAL A 114 -0.52 -20.70 -3.70
CA VAL A 114 -0.34 -20.87 -2.25
C VAL A 114 1.08 -21.36 -1.96
N GLN A 115 1.76 -20.69 -1.02
CA GLN A 115 3.16 -20.93 -0.69
C GLN A 115 3.29 -21.49 0.73
N ASN A 116 4.29 -22.36 0.94
CA ASN A 116 4.59 -22.95 2.25
C ASN A 116 5.38 -21.99 3.16
N SER A 117 6.03 -20.97 2.58
CA SER A 117 6.83 -19.99 3.33
C SER A 117 6.93 -18.68 2.56
N GLU A 118 7.41 -17.62 3.23
CA GLU A 118 7.76 -16.36 2.60
C GLU A 118 8.99 -16.45 1.68
N PHE A 119 9.79 -17.48 1.84
CA PHE A 119 10.98 -17.75 1.03
C PHE A 119 10.60 -18.61 -0.17
N VAL A 120 10.47 -17.99 -1.32
CA VAL A 120 10.00 -18.65 -2.54
C VAL A 120 11.11 -19.30 -3.35
N TYR A 121 12.34 -18.79 -3.22
CA TYR A 121 13.48 -19.30 -3.96
C TYR A 121 14.25 -20.34 -3.15
N ARG A 122 14.48 -21.52 -3.74
CA ARG A 122 15.19 -22.65 -3.06
C ARG A 122 16.70 -22.43 -3.05
N VAL A 123 17.22 -21.72 -4.05
CA VAL A 123 18.65 -21.47 -4.20
C VAL A 123 18.84 -19.96 -4.28
N SER A 124 19.79 -19.43 -3.51
CA SER A 124 20.13 -18.00 -3.51
C SER A 124 18.92 -17.08 -3.27
N GLN A 125 18.30 -17.24 -2.09
CA GLN A 125 17.17 -16.39 -1.69
C GLN A 125 17.63 -14.93 -1.55
N PRO A 126 17.12 -14.00 -2.38
CA PRO A 126 17.41 -12.58 -2.22
C PRO A 126 16.77 -12.00 -0.95
N PRO A 127 17.14 -10.76 -0.55
CA PRO A 127 16.52 -10.07 0.56
C PRO A 127 15.01 -10.05 0.45
N VAL A 128 14.32 -10.31 1.57
CA VAL A 128 12.88 -10.26 1.71
C VAL A 128 12.52 -9.08 2.60
N HIS A 129 11.66 -8.21 2.11
CA HIS A 129 11.17 -7.03 2.81
C HIS A 129 9.73 -7.27 3.24
N TYR A 130 9.39 -6.85 4.45
CA TYR A 130 8.10 -7.10 5.07
C TYR A 130 7.34 -5.80 5.22
N PHE A 131 6.05 -5.83 4.87
CA PHE A 131 5.18 -4.68 4.91
C PHE A 131 3.91 -5.00 5.68
N ARG A 132 3.53 -4.12 6.60
CA ARG A 132 2.29 -4.20 7.36
C ARG A 132 1.42 -2.99 7.10
N TYR A 133 0.14 -3.22 6.85
CA TYR A 133 -0.82 -2.15 6.69
C TYR A 133 -1.05 -1.45 8.03
N GLY A 134 -0.81 -0.13 8.07
CA GLY A 134 -0.98 0.70 9.27
C GLY A 134 -2.32 1.42 9.34
N GLY A 135 -3.25 1.14 8.42
CA GLY A 135 -4.60 1.68 8.46
C GLY A 135 -5.41 1.06 9.60
N SER A 136 -6.26 1.85 10.24
CA SER A 136 -7.15 1.38 11.31
C SER A 136 -8.05 0.27 10.78
N SER A 137 -7.81 -0.97 11.21
CA SER A 137 -8.81 -2.01 11.18
C SER A 137 -9.91 -1.56 12.12
N SER A 138 -11.12 -1.34 11.63
CA SER A 138 -12.31 -1.15 12.46
C SER A 138 -12.64 -2.47 13.15
N SER A 139 -11.95 -2.76 14.27
CA SER A 139 -12.44 -3.62 15.33
C SER A 139 -12.94 -2.68 16.41
N SER A 140 -14.25 -2.72 16.61
CA SER A 140 -15.00 -2.01 17.62
C SER A 140 -14.40 -2.19 19.02
N SER A 141 -13.81 -1.16 19.57
CA SER A 141 -13.74 -0.82 21.00
C SER A 141 -13.38 0.66 21.08
N GLY A 142 -14.26 1.44 21.69
CA GLY A 142 -14.23 2.88 21.68
C GLY A 142 -12.95 3.45 22.25
N ASP A 143 -12.47 4.45 21.55
CA ASP A 143 -12.04 5.70 22.13
C ASP A 143 -11.83 6.73 21.03
N ASN A 144 -12.49 7.84 21.17
CA ASN A 144 -12.41 8.99 20.29
C ASN A 144 -10.99 9.58 20.32
N ASN A 145 -10.26 9.52 19.21
CA ASN A 145 -9.47 10.67 18.83
C ASN A 145 -9.25 10.71 17.29
N HIS A 146 -9.51 11.87 16.77
CA HIS A 146 -9.56 12.27 15.38
C HIS A 146 -8.15 12.36 14.79
N ASN A 147 -8.00 11.84 13.56
CA ASN A 147 -6.94 12.22 12.63
C ASN A 147 -5.56 11.57 12.80
N THR A 148 -5.32 10.46 12.06
CA THR A 148 -3.95 10.15 11.65
C THR A 148 -3.91 9.38 10.32
N GLY A 149 -4.03 10.09 9.24
CA GLY A 149 -3.33 9.71 8.01
C GLY A 149 -1.84 9.87 8.24
N GLY A 150 -1.05 8.82 7.97
CA GLY A 150 0.39 8.70 8.02
C GLY A 150 1.16 9.75 8.83
N ASN A 151 1.80 9.31 9.90
CA ASN A 151 2.56 10.20 10.81
C ASN A 151 3.83 10.72 10.13
N CYS A 152 3.69 11.77 9.34
CA CYS A 152 4.78 12.52 8.72
C CYS A 152 5.48 13.38 9.78
N GLN A 153 6.30 12.77 10.63
CA GLN A 153 6.99 13.44 11.74
C GLN A 153 6.03 14.22 12.67
N GLY A 154 4.85 13.67 12.95
CA GLY A 154 3.85 14.34 13.79
C GLY A 154 2.99 15.40 13.07
N LYS A 155 3.20 15.62 11.78
CA LYS A 155 2.45 16.61 10.99
C LYS A 155 1.28 15.96 10.24
N SER A 156 0.19 16.70 10.08
CA SER A 156 -0.92 16.28 9.22
C SER A 156 -0.54 16.35 7.73
N ILE A 157 -1.21 15.55 6.89
CA ILE A 157 -1.04 15.59 5.43
C ILE A 157 -1.22 17.01 4.89
N ALA A 158 -2.23 17.75 5.38
CA ALA A 158 -2.49 19.11 4.96
C ALA A 158 -1.35 20.09 5.32
N GLN A 159 -0.70 19.90 6.47
CA GLN A 159 0.48 20.69 6.84
C GLN A 159 1.66 20.39 5.92
N VAL A 160 1.93 19.11 5.67
CA VAL A 160 3.02 18.69 4.79
C VAL A 160 2.78 19.12 3.34
N ALA A 161 1.54 19.07 2.84
CA ALA A 161 1.19 19.57 1.52
C ALA A 161 1.48 21.07 1.37
N ARG A 162 1.16 21.88 2.39
CA ARG A 162 1.53 23.30 2.40
C ARG A 162 3.05 23.52 2.44
N GLU A 163 3.79 22.68 3.15
CA GLU A 163 5.25 22.71 3.15
C GLU A 163 5.84 22.33 1.80
N VAL A 164 5.22 21.38 1.08
CA VAL A 164 5.58 21.04 -0.30
C VAL A 164 5.37 22.24 -1.22
N LEU A 165 4.22 22.92 -1.12
CA LEU A 165 3.94 24.14 -1.89
C LEU A 165 4.90 25.26 -1.55
N ALA A 166 5.37 25.34 -0.31
CA ALA A 166 6.40 26.27 0.14
C ALA A 166 7.83 25.85 -0.25
N GLY A 167 8.01 24.77 -1.02
CA GLY A 167 9.32 24.31 -1.53
C GLY A 167 10.21 23.63 -0.49
N LYS A 168 9.74 23.37 0.74
CA LYS A 168 10.57 22.80 1.83
C LYS A 168 10.99 21.34 1.61
N TRP A 169 10.34 20.65 0.70
CA TRP A 169 10.55 19.22 0.45
C TRP A 169 11.30 18.91 -0.85
N GLY A 170 11.81 19.96 -1.55
CA GLY A 170 12.46 19.81 -2.85
C GLY A 170 11.47 19.54 -3.99
N ASN A 171 11.97 19.05 -5.13
CA ASN A 171 11.17 18.82 -6.35
C ASN A 171 11.41 17.41 -6.91
N GLY A 172 10.45 16.91 -7.72
CA GLY A 172 10.57 15.65 -8.42
C GLY A 172 10.87 14.46 -7.50
N ASP A 173 11.85 13.64 -7.88
CA ASP A 173 12.25 12.45 -7.13
C ASP A 173 12.88 12.77 -5.77
N ASP A 174 13.58 13.89 -5.64
CA ASP A 174 14.15 14.34 -4.36
C ASP A 174 13.03 14.58 -3.34
N ARG A 175 11.97 15.30 -3.72
CA ARG A 175 10.78 15.49 -2.87
C ARG A 175 10.14 14.18 -2.48
N ARG A 176 9.97 13.29 -3.45
CA ARG A 176 9.38 11.97 -3.22
C ARG A 176 10.19 11.19 -2.18
N ASN A 177 11.50 11.12 -2.36
CA ASN A 177 12.40 10.38 -1.47
C ASN A 177 12.43 10.98 -0.06
N ARG A 178 12.48 12.31 0.07
CA ARG A 178 12.43 12.99 1.38
C ARG A 178 11.13 12.71 2.13
N LEU A 179 9.98 12.78 1.45
CA LEU A 179 8.69 12.49 2.04
C LEU A 179 8.58 11.03 2.49
N ILE A 180 9.00 10.07 1.67
CA ILE A 180 9.00 8.65 2.01
C ILE A 180 9.92 8.38 3.20
N ASN A 181 11.17 8.90 3.18
CA ASN A 181 12.13 8.73 4.26
C ASN A 181 11.66 9.36 5.58
N ALA A 182 10.85 10.41 5.50
CA ALA A 182 10.22 11.02 6.67
C ALA A 182 8.96 10.26 7.15
N GLY A 183 8.63 9.12 6.55
CA GLY A 183 7.45 8.31 6.89
C GLY A 183 6.13 8.91 6.40
N CYS A 184 6.17 9.87 5.47
CA CYS A 184 4.97 10.46 4.90
C CYS A 184 4.36 9.54 3.83
N ASN A 185 3.04 9.50 3.77
CA ASN A 185 2.36 8.94 2.61
C ASN A 185 2.46 9.92 1.43
N TYR A 186 3.42 9.68 0.54
CA TYR A 186 3.68 10.56 -0.61
C TYR A 186 2.43 10.82 -1.46
N ASN A 187 1.64 9.78 -1.76
CA ASN A 187 0.46 9.92 -2.61
C ASN A 187 -0.62 10.76 -1.91
N ALA A 188 -0.81 10.57 -0.61
CA ALA A 188 -1.76 11.39 0.16
C ALA A 188 -1.32 12.86 0.20
N VAL A 189 -0.03 13.11 0.39
CA VAL A 189 0.54 14.48 0.33
C VAL A 189 0.36 15.07 -1.07
N GLN A 190 0.68 14.32 -2.13
CA GLN A 190 0.57 14.79 -3.51
C GLN A 190 -0.90 15.06 -3.91
N ASN A 191 -1.82 14.22 -3.51
CA ASN A 191 -3.26 14.44 -3.74
C ASN A 191 -3.73 15.71 -3.04
N GLU A 192 -3.29 15.97 -1.81
CA GLU A 192 -3.62 17.18 -1.08
C GLU A 192 -2.96 18.42 -1.72
N VAL A 193 -1.73 18.31 -2.20
CA VAL A 193 -1.08 19.38 -2.99
C VAL A 193 -1.91 19.71 -4.23
N ASN A 194 -2.33 18.70 -4.99
CA ASN A 194 -3.15 18.91 -6.19
C ASN A 194 -4.50 19.56 -5.85
N ARG A 195 -5.14 19.14 -4.73
CA ARG A 195 -6.37 19.75 -4.23
C ARG A 195 -6.21 21.21 -3.82
N LEU A 196 -5.05 21.59 -3.28
CA LEU A 196 -4.77 22.98 -2.88
C LEU A 196 -4.43 23.88 -4.07
N LEU A 197 -4.10 23.30 -5.22
CA LEU A 197 -3.78 24.02 -6.47
C LEU A 197 -5.00 24.13 -7.42
N SER A 198 -6.07 23.34 -7.17
CA SER A 198 -7.32 23.36 -7.93
C SER A 198 -8.31 24.36 -7.35
#